data_beb230e83fe7ec5437a6b61033fed512
#
_entry.id   beb230e83fe7ec5437a6b61033fed512
#
_cell.length_a   1.000
_cell.length_b   1.000
_cell.length_c   1.000
_cell.angle_alpha   90.00
_cell.angle_beta   90.00
_cell.angle_gamma   90.00
#
_symmetry.space_group_name_H-M   'P 1'
#
loop_
_entity.id
_entity.type
_entity.pdbx_description
1 polymer ?
#
loop_
_entity_poly.entity_id
_entity_poly.type
_entity_poly.pdbx_seq_one_letter_code
_entity_poly.pdbx_strand_id
1 'polypeptide(L)'
;MAQLQIAYLLRLGTQERWRRLYQELAGPRLDQVEAFCRQAGITRVQVRLVPLLHGELMLITLDTQEPQQTLQELATSRCPFDRWLREQFQALLGWNLQEVLTDPHGDLIFAWSAERT
;
A
#
# COMPACT_ATOMS: atom_id res chain seq x y z
N MET A 1 7.84 7.61 14.88
CA MET A 1 6.97 7.32 13.74
C MET A 1 7.73 6.42 12.78
N ALA A 2 7.09 5.38 12.30
CA ALA A 2 7.72 4.40 11.43
C ALA A 2 7.20 4.53 10.01
N GLN A 3 8.02 4.13 9.05
CA GLN A 3 7.65 4.14 7.65
C GLN A 3 7.59 2.71 7.13
N LEU A 4 6.52 2.38 6.42
CA LEU A 4 6.36 1.12 5.71
C LEU A 4 6.47 1.38 4.22
N GLN A 5 7.19 0.51 3.53
CA GLN A 5 7.24 0.54 2.08
C GLN A 5 6.78 -0.80 1.54
N ILE A 6 5.86 -0.76 0.60
CA ILE A 6 5.29 -1.94 -0.03
C ILE A 6 5.45 -1.78 -1.53
N ALA A 7 6.00 -2.78 -2.18
CA ALA A 7 6.25 -2.73 -3.61
C ALA A 7 5.53 -3.87 -4.31
N TYR A 8 4.82 -3.54 -5.39
CA TYR A 8 4.14 -4.54 -6.21
C TYR A 8 4.55 -4.38 -7.66
N LEU A 9 4.95 -5.49 -8.28
CA LEU A 9 5.14 -5.51 -9.71
C LEU A 9 3.77 -5.64 -10.37
N LEU A 10 3.39 -4.65 -11.18
CA LEU A 10 2.06 -4.60 -11.76
C LEU A 10 1.94 -5.59 -12.92
N ARG A 11 0.77 -6.21 -13.03
CA ARG A 11 0.46 -7.06 -14.18
C ARG A 11 0.36 -6.20 -15.43
N LEU A 12 0.82 -6.75 -16.54
CA LEU A 12 0.76 -6.06 -17.83
C LEU A 12 -0.67 -5.67 -18.16
N GLY A 13 -0.85 -4.44 -18.61
CA GLY A 13 -2.16 -3.95 -19.04
C GLY A 13 -3.05 -3.45 -17.91
N THR A 14 -2.56 -3.42 -16.66
CA THR A 14 -3.37 -2.94 -15.53
C THR A 14 -3.10 -1.50 -15.13
N GLN A 15 -2.13 -0.82 -15.75
CA GLN A 15 -1.70 0.53 -15.35
C GLN A 15 -2.85 1.54 -15.36
N GLU A 16 -3.67 1.53 -16.40
CA GLU A 16 -4.81 2.43 -16.50
C GLU A 16 -5.83 2.19 -15.40
N ARG A 17 -6.07 0.94 -15.04
CA ARG A 17 -7.01 0.57 -14.00
C ARG A 17 -6.50 1.05 -12.63
N TRP A 18 -5.20 0.94 -12.38
CA TRP A 18 -4.59 1.47 -11.17
C TRP A 18 -4.72 2.98 -11.10
N ARG A 19 -4.45 3.68 -12.19
CA ARG A 19 -4.58 5.14 -12.23
C ARG A 19 -6.01 5.59 -11.96
N ARG A 20 -7.00 4.89 -12.54
CA ARG A 20 -8.41 5.18 -12.28
C ARG A 20 -8.78 4.94 -10.82
N LEU A 21 -8.27 3.86 -10.24
CA LEU A 21 -8.53 3.58 -8.83
C LEU A 21 -8.02 4.70 -7.95
N TYR A 22 -6.79 5.15 -8.16
CA TYR A 22 -6.24 6.24 -7.36
C TYR A 22 -6.91 7.58 -7.62
N GLN A 23 -7.39 7.82 -8.83
CA GLN A 23 -8.18 9.01 -9.13
C GLN A 23 -9.50 8.99 -8.35
N GLU A 24 -10.14 7.84 -8.26
CA GLU A 24 -11.36 7.70 -7.48
C GLU A 24 -11.09 7.89 -5.98
N LEU A 25 -9.98 7.37 -5.48
CA LEU A 25 -9.60 7.54 -4.08
C LEU A 25 -9.28 8.99 -3.74
N ALA A 26 -8.65 9.71 -4.67
CA ALA A 26 -8.27 11.11 -4.46
C ALA A 26 -9.43 12.09 -4.68
N GLY A 27 -10.52 11.65 -5.30
CA GLY A 27 -11.69 12.46 -5.60
C GLY A 27 -12.91 12.02 -4.82
N PRO A 28 -13.84 11.27 -5.44
CA PRO A 28 -15.13 10.95 -4.81
C PRO A 28 -15.03 10.18 -3.48
N ARG A 29 -13.95 9.43 -3.28
CA ARG A 29 -13.79 8.60 -2.09
C ARG A 29 -12.76 9.14 -1.10
N LEU A 30 -12.34 10.39 -1.24
CA LEU A 30 -11.31 10.95 -0.38
C LEU A 30 -11.70 10.93 1.09
N ASP A 31 -12.95 11.22 1.42
CA ASP A 31 -13.44 11.18 2.81
C ASP A 31 -13.29 9.78 3.40
N GLN A 32 -13.56 8.76 2.60
CA GLN A 32 -13.42 7.38 3.05
C GLN A 32 -11.95 7.00 3.26
N VAL A 33 -11.07 7.50 2.40
CA VAL A 33 -9.62 7.30 2.55
C VAL A 33 -9.13 7.95 3.85
N GLU A 34 -9.58 9.17 4.13
CA GLU A 34 -9.17 9.86 5.35
C GLU A 34 -9.63 9.12 6.60
N ALA A 35 -10.87 8.64 6.61
CA ALA A 35 -11.40 7.87 7.73
C ALA A 35 -10.61 6.56 7.91
N PHE A 36 -10.30 5.89 6.83
CA PHE A 36 -9.49 4.68 6.85
C PHE A 36 -8.10 4.93 7.43
N CYS A 37 -7.44 5.98 6.97
CA CYS A 37 -6.10 6.32 7.46
C CYS A 37 -6.10 6.63 8.95
N ARG A 38 -7.09 7.38 9.44
CA ARG A 38 -7.19 7.67 10.86
C ARG A 38 -7.38 6.40 11.68
N GLN A 39 -8.23 5.51 11.21
CA GLN A 39 -8.50 4.26 11.92
C GLN A 39 -7.28 3.36 11.96
N ALA A 40 -6.51 3.32 10.88
CA ALA A 40 -5.33 2.47 10.77
C ALA A 40 -4.06 3.12 11.36
N GLY A 41 -4.15 4.36 11.84
CA GLY A 41 -2.99 5.05 12.41
C GLY A 41 -2.00 5.55 11.37
N ILE A 42 -2.46 5.74 10.14
CA ILE A 42 -1.63 6.22 9.03
C ILE A 42 -1.68 7.74 8.99
N THR A 43 -0.52 8.38 8.98
CA THR A 43 -0.42 9.83 8.93
C THR A 43 -0.03 10.36 7.56
N ARG A 44 0.50 9.50 6.70
CA ARG A 44 0.90 9.90 5.35
C ARG A 44 0.90 8.69 4.43
N VAL A 45 0.41 8.88 3.22
CA VAL A 45 0.43 7.86 2.16
C VAL A 45 1.00 8.48 0.90
N GLN A 46 1.95 7.80 0.29
CA GLN A 46 2.43 8.15 -1.05
C GLN A 46 2.44 6.90 -1.90
N VAL A 47 2.00 7.05 -3.14
CA VAL A 47 2.00 5.97 -4.11
C VAL A 47 2.73 6.47 -5.36
N ARG A 48 3.72 5.72 -5.81
CA ARG A 48 4.48 6.03 -7.01
C ARG A 48 4.41 4.87 -7.98
N LEU A 49 4.24 5.20 -9.25
CA LEU A 49 4.39 4.21 -10.33
C LEU A 49 5.76 4.44 -10.94
N VAL A 50 6.61 3.43 -10.85
CA VAL A 50 7.98 3.50 -11.33
C VAL A 50 8.07 2.68 -12.60
N PRO A 51 8.33 3.32 -13.76
CA PRO A 51 8.45 2.56 -15.00
C PRO A 51 9.72 1.70 -15.00
N LEU A 52 9.58 0.48 -15.43
CA LEU A 52 10.67 -0.46 -15.60
C LEU A 52 10.78 -0.82 -17.08
N LEU A 53 11.87 -1.49 -17.45
CA LEU A 53 12.09 -1.86 -18.83
C LEU A 53 10.94 -2.71 -19.39
N HIS A 54 10.39 -3.60 -18.57
CA HIS A 54 9.34 -4.53 -18.98
C HIS A 54 8.11 -4.47 -18.06
N GLY A 55 7.70 -3.27 -17.64
CA GLY A 55 6.52 -3.14 -16.80
C GLY A 55 6.57 -1.91 -15.91
N GLU A 56 5.79 -1.93 -14.86
CA GLU A 56 5.78 -0.85 -13.86
C GLU A 56 5.77 -1.44 -12.45
N LEU A 57 6.43 -0.75 -11.55
CA LEU A 57 6.43 -1.07 -10.12
C LEU A 57 5.57 -0.05 -9.40
N MET A 58 4.64 -0.52 -8.56
CA MET A 58 3.89 0.35 -7.69
C MET A 58 4.54 0.35 -6.31
N LEU A 59 5.00 1.53 -5.89
CA LEU A 59 5.65 1.69 -4.59
C LEU A 59 4.74 2.49 -3.68
N ILE A 60 4.32 1.87 -2.59
CA ILE A 60 3.46 2.49 -1.59
C ILE A 60 4.28 2.78 -0.35
N THR A 61 4.28 4.03 0.09
CA THR A 61 4.96 4.45 1.30
C THR A 61 3.94 4.95 2.29
N LEU A 62 3.95 4.37 3.49
CA LEU A 62 3.05 4.74 4.58
C LEU A 62 3.85 5.20 5.78
N ASP A 63 3.48 6.34 6.35
CA ASP A 63 3.98 6.77 7.65
C ASP A 63 2.93 6.41 8.69
N THR A 64 3.32 5.67 9.72
CA THR A 64 2.41 5.20 10.74
C THR A 64 3.12 5.15 12.09
N GLN A 65 2.35 5.34 13.15
CA GLN A 65 2.89 5.25 14.50
C GLN A 65 3.06 3.81 14.96
N GLU A 66 2.20 2.92 14.49
CA GLU A 66 2.25 1.51 14.87
C GLU A 66 2.11 0.63 13.62
N PRO A 67 3.25 0.27 12.99
CA PRO A 67 3.22 -0.44 11.73
C PRO A 67 2.48 -1.77 11.76
N GLN A 68 2.63 -2.54 12.84
CA GLN A 68 1.98 -3.85 12.92
C GLN A 68 0.48 -3.72 13.04
N GLN A 69 0.00 -2.75 13.81
CA GLN A 69 -1.43 -2.49 13.93
C GLN A 69 -1.99 -2.04 12.59
N THR A 70 -1.27 -1.16 11.88
CA THR A 70 -1.68 -0.71 10.56
C THR A 70 -1.83 -1.88 9.59
N LEU A 71 -0.85 -2.77 9.54
CA LEU A 71 -0.91 -3.95 8.67
C LEU A 71 -2.06 -4.87 9.03
N GLN A 72 -2.30 -5.06 10.32
CA GLN A 72 -3.41 -5.88 10.77
C GLN A 72 -4.76 -5.29 10.35
N GLU A 73 -4.93 -3.98 10.49
CA GLU A 73 -6.13 -3.29 10.05
C GLU A 73 -6.33 -3.43 8.54
N LEU A 74 -5.27 -3.24 7.76
CA LEU A 74 -5.34 -3.40 6.31
C LEU A 74 -5.79 -4.80 5.91
N ALA A 75 -5.33 -5.81 6.63
CA ALA A 75 -5.62 -7.20 6.29
C ALA A 75 -6.96 -7.69 6.80
N THR A 76 -7.47 -7.15 7.91
CA THR A 76 -8.60 -7.74 8.62
C THR A 76 -9.80 -6.85 8.82
N SER A 77 -9.72 -5.55 8.48
CA SER A 77 -10.82 -4.62 8.67
C SER A 77 -12.08 -5.09 7.94
N ARG A 78 -13.22 -4.98 8.61
CA ARG A 78 -14.52 -5.34 8.06
C ARG A 78 -15.32 -4.15 7.58
N CYS A 79 -14.76 -2.94 7.65
CA CYS A 79 -15.44 -1.76 7.11
C CYS A 79 -15.72 -1.95 5.63
N PRO A 80 -16.89 -1.55 5.13
CA PRO A 80 -17.22 -1.77 3.71
C PRO A 80 -16.22 -1.16 2.75
N PHE A 81 -15.72 0.05 3.03
CA PHE A 81 -14.72 0.69 2.18
C PHE A 81 -13.42 -0.12 2.16
N ASP A 82 -12.96 -0.58 3.32
CA ASP A 82 -11.70 -1.31 3.44
C ASP A 82 -11.78 -2.64 2.69
N ARG A 83 -12.92 -3.32 2.80
CA ARG A 83 -13.17 -4.56 2.07
C ARG A 83 -13.18 -4.33 0.58
N TRP A 84 -13.86 -3.27 0.13
CA TRP A 84 -13.91 -2.90 -1.28
C TRP A 84 -12.51 -2.62 -1.80
N LEU A 85 -11.70 -1.88 -1.06
CA LEU A 85 -10.34 -1.54 -1.47
C LEU A 85 -9.47 -2.80 -1.58
N ARG A 86 -9.56 -3.71 -0.61
CA ARG A 86 -8.84 -4.99 -0.69
C ARG A 86 -9.25 -5.79 -1.91
N GLU A 87 -10.54 -5.82 -2.22
CA GLU A 87 -11.05 -6.53 -3.39
C GLU A 87 -10.50 -5.93 -4.69
N GLN A 88 -10.40 -4.61 -4.77
CA GLN A 88 -9.81 -3.95 -5.93
C GLN A 88 -8.34 -4.34 -6.08
N PHE A 89 -7.59 -4.31 -4.99
CA PHE A 89 -6.18 -4.69 -5.02
C PHE A 89 -6.02 -6.15 -5.43
N GLN A 90 -6.80 -7.05 -4.87
CA GLN A 90 -6.73 -8.46 -5.21
C GLN A 90 -7.06 -8.70 -6.69
N ALA A 91 -8.07 -8.02 -7.19
CA ALA A 91 -8.48 -8.17 -8.60
C ALA A 91 -7.38 -7.71 -9.55
N LEU A 92 -6.73 -6.61 -9.23
CA LEU A 92 -5.69 -6.03 -10.09
C LEU A 92 -4.35 -6.74 -9.94
N LEU A 93 -3.99 -7.14 -8.73
CA LEU A 93 -2.73 -7.84 -8.47
C LEU A 93 -2.80 -9.33 -8.80
N GLY A 94 -3.98 -9.92 -8.65
CA GLY A 94 -4.15 -11.35 -8.83
C GLY A 94 -3.67 -12.19 -7.65
N TRP A 95 -3.42 -11.56 -6.50
CA TRP A 95 -2.91 -12.23 -5.29
C TRP A 95 -3.88 -12.03 -4.14
N ASN A 96 -3.72 -12.88 -3.11
CA ASN A 96 -4.37 -12.63 -1.85
C ASN A 96 -3.54 -11.61 -1.07
N LEU A 97 -4.11 -10.43 -0.84
CA LEU A 97 -3.41 -9.34 -0.17
C LEU A 97 -3.00 -9.69 1.26
N GLN A 98 -3.79 -10.53 1.94
CA GLN A 98 -3.46 -10.96 3.30
C GLN A 98 -2.15 -11.74 3.35
N GLU A 99 -1.89 -12.58 2.35
CA GLU A 99 -0.63 -13.31 2.27
C GLU A 99 0.55 -12.36 2.05
N VAL A 100 0.37 -11.35 1.23
CA VAL A 100 1.41 -10.37 0.94
C VAL A 100 1.77 -9.56 2.18
N LEU A 101 0.78 -9.26 3.03
CA LEU A 101 0.98 -8.41 4.20
C LEU A 101 1.51 -9.14 5.42
N THR A 102 1.71 -10.46 5.37
CA THR A 102 2.22 -11.20 6.53
C THR A 102 3.68 -10.87 6.84
N ASP A 103 4.48 -10.55 5.83
CA ASP A 103 5.87 -10.15 6.03
C ASP A 103 6.25 -9.02 5.06
N PRO A 104 5.79 -7.79 5.34
CA PRO A 104 6.02 -6.67 4.43
C PRO A 104 7.42 -6.08 4.51
N HIS A 105 8.22 -6.46 5.50
CA HIS A 105 9.54 -5.88 5.70
C HIS A 105 10.63 -6.59 4.91
N GLY A 106 10.40 -7.84 4.53
CA GLY A 106 11.41 -8.65 3.87
C GLY A 106 12.62 -8.89 4.76
N ASP A 107 13.65 -9.50 4.19
CA ASP A 107 14.90 -9.76 4.88
C ASP A 107 15.90 -8.64 4.60
N LEU A 108 16.46 -8.07 5.64
CA LEU A 108 17.54 -7.11 5.48
C LEU A 108 18.83 -7.87 5.20
N ILE A 109 19.32 -7.77 3.97
CA ILE A 109 20.53 -8.50 3.57
C ILE A 109 21.77 -7.62 3.52
N PHE A 110 21.60 -6.29 3.57
CA PHE A 110 22.74 -5.37 3.57
C PHE A 110 22.28 -4.02 4.10
N ALA A 111 23.12 -3.41 4.94
CA ALA A 111 22.90 -2.05 5.40
C ALA A 111 24.24 -1.36 5.62
N TRP A 112 24.30 -0.09 5.26
CA TRP A 112 25.47 0.74 5.50
C TRP A 112 25.00 2.16 5.80
N SER A 113 25.67 2.82 6.71
CA SER A 113 25.36 4.20 7.04
C SER A 113 26.65 4.95 7.36
N ALA A 114 26.75 6.15 6.82
CA ALA A 114 27.86 7.05 7.15
C ALA A 114 27.61 7.78 8.47
N GLU A 115 26.39 7.78 8.98
CA GLU A 115 26.04 8.45 10.21
C GLU A 115 26.44 7.60 11.41
N ARG A 116 27.04 8.27 12.39
CA ARG A 116 27.39 7.64 13.65
C ARG A 116 26.62 8.32 14.77
N THR A 117 25.78 7.58 15.39
CA THR A 117 25.01 8.08 16.53
C THR A 117 25.34 7.33 17.79
#